data_61ecfd096e196f4a45d839ff5404ec6f
#
_entry.id   61ecfd096e196f4a45d839ff5404ec6f
#
_cell.length_a   1.000
_cell.length_b   1.000
_cell.length_c   1.000
_cell.angle_alpha   90.00
_cell.angle_beta   90.00
_cell.angle_gamma   90.00
#
_symmetry.space_group_name_H-M   'P 1'
#
loop_
_entity.id
_entity.type
_entity.pdbx_description
1 polymer ?
#
loop_
_entity_poly.entity_id
_entity_poly.type
_entity_poly.pdbx_seq_one_letter_code
_entity_poly.pdbx_strand_id
1 'polypeptide(L)'
;AIMMAMISMILKVAPIGIFCLISRTFANLGISGILPMINFILTTYLGLLIMLFVVYTLILFAFTRLDPMHFLKKFWPVMVFAFSTSSSNATIPLNMETLNKRVGVDPKISSFTIPLGATINMDGTAIMQGVAVVFAAQAFGIDLNASQLVTVVVTATVASIGTAGVP
;
A
#
# COMPACT_ATOMS: atom_id res chain seq x y z
N ALA A 1 1.02 -6.10 -25.68
CA ALA A 1 0.56 -7.51 -25.79
C ALA A 1 1.60 -8.49 -25.26
N ILE A 2 2.85 -8.48 -25.74
CA ILE A 2 3.90 -9.46 -25.37
C ILE A 2 4.23 -9.41 -23.88
N MET A 3 4.49 -8.24 -23.29
CA MET A 3 4.76 -8.09 -21.84
C MET A 3 3.63 -8.63 -20.97
N MET A 4 2.38 -8.38 -21.33
CA MET A 4 1.23 -8.90 -20.57
C MET A 4 1.14 -10.43 -20.67
N ALA A 5 1.46 -11.01 -21.81
CA ALA A 5 1.52 -12.46 -21.97
C ALA A 5 2.64 -13.08 -21.11
N MET A 6 3.82 -12.46 -21.08
CA MET A 6 4.94 -12.90 -20.22
C MET A 6 4.57 -12.82 -18.73
N ILE A 7 3.99 -11.72 -18.28
CA ILE A 7 3.52 -11.56 -16.89
C ILE A 7 2.49 -12.64 -16.56
N SER A 8 1.51 -12.87 -17.44
CA SER A 8 0.50 -13.91 -17.24
C SER A 8 1.09 -15.32 -17.13
N MET A 9 2.14 -15.63 -17.90
CA MET A 9 2.86 -16.91 -17.80
C MET A 9 3.59 -17.03 -16.45
N ILE A 10 4.29 -15.99 -16.03
CA ILE A 10 5.00 -15.96 -14.74
C ILE A 10 4.01 -16.12 -13.58
N LEU A 11 2.88 -15.42 -13.61
CA LEU A 11 1.85 -15.51 -12.57
C LEU A 11 1.22 -16.90 -12.46
N LYS A 12 1.18 -17.69 -13.53
CA LYS A 12 0.70 -19.09 -13.45
C LYS A 12 1.66 -20.01 -12.68
N VAL A 13 2.95 -19.73 -12.71
CA VAL A 13 3.98 -20.52 -12.02
C VAL A 13 4.26 -19.96 -10.63
N ALA A 14 3.93 -18.69 -10.37
CA ALA A 14 4.18 -17.99 -9.13
C ALA A 14 3.67 -18.75 -7.86
N PRO A 15 2.49 -19.36 -7.83
CA PRO A 15 2.01 -20.07 -6.63
C PRO A 15 2.95 -21.20 -6.20
N ILE A 16 3.53 -21.93 -7.16
CA ILE A 16 4.49 -23.02 -6.88
C ILE A 16 5.78 -22.43 -6.32
N GLY A 17 6.30 -21.37 -6.95
CA GLY A 17 7.50 -20.68 -6.48
C GLY A 17 7.34 -20.10 -5.07
N ILE A 18 6.21 -19.45 -4.81
CA ILE A 18 5.87 -18.88 -3.49
C ILE A 18 5.79 -20.01 -2.44
N PHE A 19 5.10 -21.10 -2.75
CA PHE A 19 5.02 -22.25 -1.84
C PHE A 19 6.41 -22.81 -1.49
N CYS A 20 7.27 -23.01 -2.50
CA CYS A 20 8.64 -23.48 -2.27
C CYS A 20 9.48 -22.52 -1.42
N LEU A 21 9.38 -21.22 -1.69
CA LEU A 21 10.10 -20.19 -0.92
C LEU A 21 9.62 -20.14 0.54
N ILE A 22 8.31 -20.16 0.76
CA ILE A 22 7.72 -20.16 2.09
C ILE A 22 8.14 -21.43 2.83
N SER A 23 8.00 -22.61 2.21
CA SER A 23 8.39 -23.90 2.82
C SER A 23 9.86 -23.90 3.21
N ARG A 24 10.74 -23.41 2.34
CA ARG A 24 12.17 -23.27 2.63
C ARG A 24 12.43 -22.33 3.80
N THR A 25 11.75 -21.21 3.85
CA THR A 25 11.88 -20.23 4.93
C THR A 25 11.46 -20.84 6.27
N PHE A 26 10.32 -21.54 6.30
CA PHE A 26 9.84 -22.25 7.50
C PHE A 26 10.78 -23.35 7.94
N ALA A 27 11.33 -24.12 6.99
CA ALA A 27 12.28 -25.18 7.30
C ALA A 27 13.60 -24.65 7.92
N ASN A 28 14.05 -23.47 7.49
CA ASN A 28 15.29 -22.89 7.96
C ASN A 28 15.14 -22.10 9.27
N LEU A 29 14.03 -21.35 9.44
CA LEU A 29 13.84 -20.47 10.60
C LEU A 29 13.09 -21.14 11.75
N GLY A 30 12.38 -22.24 11.48
CA GLY A 30 11.50 -22.87 12.46
C GLY A 30 10.34 -21.98 12.90
N ILE A 31 9.59 -22.43 13.90
CA ILE A 31 8.43 -21.70 14.44
C ILE A 31 8.84 -20.39 15.13
N SER A 32 10.03 -20.32 15.71
CA SER A 32 10.57 -19.13 16.37
C SER A 32 10.80 -17.96 15.42
N GLY A 33 11.03 -18.22 14.13
CA GLY A 33 11.16 -17.18 13.11
C GLY A 33 9.84 -16.56 12.64
N ILE A 34 8.69 -17.17 13.00
CA ILE A 34 7.37 -16.67 12.59
C ILE A 34 6.90 -15.51 13.47
N LEU A 35 7.23 -15.55 14.76
CA LEU A 35 6.78 -14.54 15.71
C LEU A 35 7.20 -13.11 15.33
N PRO A 36 8.45 -12.86 14.93
CA PRO A 36 8.88 -11.56 14.40
C PRO A 36 8.09 -11.15 13.13
N MET A 37 7.75 -12.10 12.24
CA MET A 37 6.98 -11.81 11.03
C MET A 37 5.55 -11.36 11.36
N ILE A 38 4.92 -11.93 12.39
CA ILE A 38 3.61 -11.48 12.86
C ILE A 38 3.70 -10.03 13.34
N ASN A 39 4.72 -9.68 14.11
CA ASN A 39 4.94 -8.31 14.56
C ASN A 39 5.13 -7.34 13.39
N PHE A 40 5.87 -7.73 12.36
CA PHE A 40 6.01 -6.95 11.13
C PHE A 40 4.65 -6.69 10.47
N ILE A 41 3.84 -7.73 10.29
CA ILE A 41 2.51 -7.64 9.70
C ILE A 41 1.60 -6.72 10.54
N LEU A 42 1.53 -6.95 11.84
CA LEU A 42 0.70 -6.15 12.75
C LEU A 42 1.11 -4.68 12.77
N THR A 43 2.42 -4.39 12.80
CA THR A 43 2.93 -3.01 12.77
C THR A 43 2.58 -2.32 11.45
N THR A 44 2.72 -3.02 10.33
CA THR A 44 2.35 -2.49 9.02
C THR A 44 0.85 -2.19 8.95
N TYR A 45 0.01 -3.12 9.36
CA TYR A 45 -1.45 -2.91 9.39
C TYR A 45 -1.85 -1.77 10.32
N LEU A 46 -1.24 -1.68 11.49
CA LEU A 46 -1.49 -0.56 12.44
C LEU A 46 -1.13 0.78 11.81
N GLY A 47 0.02 0.86 11.14
CA GLY A 47 0.44 2.07 10.42
C GLY A 47 -0.56 2.47 9.32
N LEU A 48 -1.04 1.50 8.54
CA LEU A 48 -2.05 1.72 7.50
C LEU A 48 -3.40 2.18 8.07
N LEU A 49 -3.84 1.60 9.18
CA LEU A 49 -5.07 2.02 9.86
C LEU A 49 -4.97 3.44 10.43
N ILE A 50 -3.85 3.78 11.04
CA ILE A 50 -3.60 5.15 11.52
C ILE A 50 -3.61 6.12 10.33
N MET A 51 -2.93 5.79 9.23
CA MET A 51 -2.92 6.62 8.03
C MET A 51 -4.33 6.84 7.48
N LEU A 52 -5.13 5.77 7.37
CA LEU A 52 -6.49 5.84 6.82
C LEU A 52 -7.46 6.61 7.74
N PHE A 53 -7.53 6.23 9.01
CA PHE A 53 -8.57 6.74 9.92
C PHE A 53 -8.17 8.01 10.66
N VAL A 54 -6.89 8.29 10.83
CA VAL A 54 -6.43 9.51 11.53
C VAL A 54 -5.93 10.52 10.51
N VAL A 55 -4.90 10.19 9.73
CA VAL A 55 -4.22 11.19 8.89
C VAL A 55 -5.12 11.66 7.76
N TYR A 56 -5.69 10.76 6.96
CA TYR A 56 -6.54 11.15 5.83
C TYR A 56 -7.85 11.80 6.28
N THR A 57 -8.47 11.35 7.36
CA THR A 57 -9.68 11.99 7.88
C THR A 57 -9.40 13.38 8.43
N LEU A 58 -8.27 13.56 9.10
CA LEU A 58 -7.83 14.86 9.61
C LEU A 58 -7.51 15.84 8.48
N ILE A 59 -6.79 15.39 7.45
CA ILE A 59 -6.48 16.19 6.26
C ILE A 59 -7.78 16.58 5.55
N LEU A 60 -8.68 15.62 5.30
CA LEU A 60 -9.96 15.88 4.67
C LEU A 60 -10.76 16.93 5.43
N PHE A 61 -10.89 16.77 6.76
CA PHE A 61 -11.60 17.71 7.60
C PHE A 61 -10.95 19.10 7.61
N ALA A 62 -9.61 19.17 7.74
CA ALA A 62 -8.88 20.43 7.83
C ALA A 62 -9.00 21.27 6.54
N PHE A 63 -8.94 20.64 5.37
CA PHE A 63 -8.94 21.34 4.08
C PHE A 63 -10.34 21.55 3.51
N THR A 64 -11.27 20.63 3.72
CA THR A 64 -12.58 20.68 3.06
C THR A 64 -13.74 20.91 4.03
N ARG A 65 -13.55 20.72 5.33
CA ARG A 65 -14.59 20.73 6.38
C ARG A 65 -15.74 19.74 6.10
N LEU A 66 -15.53 18.77 5.21
CA LEU A 66 -16.48 17.70 4.95
C LEU A 66 -16.46 16.70 6.11
N ASP A 67 -17.62 16.10 6.37
CA ASP A 67 -17.70 14.99 7.33
C ASP A 67 -16.96 13.77 6.78
N PRO A 68 -15.84 13.36 7.44
CA PRO A 68 -15.04 12.25 6.97
C PRO A 68 -15.81 10.92 6.93
N MET A 69 -16.74 10.72 7.89
CA MET A 69 -17.51 9.50 7.96
C MET A 69 -18.49 9.39 6.78
N HIS A 70 -19.08 10.50 6.39
CA HIS A 70 -19.96 10.54 5.21
C HIS A 70 -19.18 10.29 3.91
N PHE A 71 -17.97 10.84 3.81
CA PHE A 71 -17.06 10.59 2.69
C PHE A 71 -16.66 9.11 2.60
N LEU A 72 -16.21 8.50 3.72
CA LEU A 72 -15.82 7.09 3.77
C LEU A 72 -16.98 6.16 3.38
N LYS A 73 -18.20 6.44 3.82
CA LYS A 73 -19.39 5.68 3.42
C LYS A 73 -19.63 5.72 1.91
N LYS A 74 -19.47 6.89 1.28
CA LYS A 74 -19.59 7.01 -0.18
C LYS A 74 -18.48 6.29 -0.92
N PHE A 75 -17.27 6.27 -0.33
CA PHE A 75 -16.07 5.69 -0.92
C PHE A 75 -15.90 4.19 -0.63
N TRP A 76 -16.72 3.63 0.24
CA TRP A 76 -16.64 2.22 0.64
C TRP A 76 -16.51 1.23 -0.53
N PRO A 77 -17.28 1.33 -1.64
CA PRO A 77 -17.15 0.40 -2.76
C PRO A 77 -15.76 0.45 -3.42
N VAL A 78 -15.16 1.65 -3.50
CA VAL A 78 -13.80 1.83 -4.04
C VAL A 78 -12.77 1.19 -3.13
N MET A 79 -12.92 1.35 -1.80
CA MET A 79 -12.02 0.75 -0.82
C MET A 79 -12.05 -0.77 -0.88
N VAL A 80 -13.25 -1.37 -0.94
CA VAL A 80 -13.41 -2.83 -1.05
C VAL A 80 -12.83 -3.36 -2.36
N PHE A 81 -13.07 -2.66 -3.47
CA PHE A 81 -12.52 -3.04 -4.77
C PHE A 81 -11.00 -2.94 -4.81
N ALA A 82 -10.44 -1.84 -4.28
CA ALA A 82 -8.98 -1.66 -4.17
C ALA A 82 -8.33 -2.76 -3.32
N PHE A 83 -8.96 -3.09 -2.19
CA PHE A 83 -8.51 -4.19 -1.33
C PHE A 83 -8.54 -5.54 -2.04
N SER A 84 -9.62 -5.83 -2.78
CA SER A 84 -9.77 -7.12 -3.49
C SER A 84 -8.80 -7.27 -4.64
N THR A 85 -8.53 -6.19 -5.38
CA THR A 85 -7.66 -6.23 -6.56
C THR A 85 -6.19 -6.04 -6.22
N SER A 86 -5.89 -5.46 -5.06
CA SER A 86 -4.54 -5.03 -4.65
C SER A 86 -3.84 -4.18 -5.73
N SER A 87 -4.62 -3.50 -6.58
CA SER A 87 -4.10 -2.73 -7.72
C SER A 87 -4.70 -1.33 -7.76
N SER A 88 -3.85 -0.32 -7.57
CA SER A 88 -4.24 1.08 -7.71
C SER A 88 -4.71 1.39 -9.12
N ASN A 89 -4.03 0.84 -10.14
CA ASN A 89 -4.38 1.07 -11.54
C ASN A 89 -5.74 0.45 -11.91
N ALA A 90 -6.04 -0.75 -11.45
CA ALA A 90 -7.34 -1.38 -11.67
C ALA A 90 -8.49 -0.61 -11.00
N THR A 91 -8.19 0.13 -9.93
CA THR A 91 -9.18 0.90 -9.18
C THR A 91 -9.49 2.27 -9.80
N ILE A 92 -8.64 2.79 -10.69
CA ILE A 92 -8.80 4.11 -11.30
C ILE A 92 -10.21 4.36 -11.86
N PRO A 93 -10.79 3.48 -12.71
CA PRO A 93 -12.11 3.75 -13.31
C PRO A 93 -13.22 3.88 -12.26
N LEU A 94 -13.27 2.97 -11.30
CA LEU A 94 -14.27 2.98 -10.22
C LEU A 94 -14.10 4.19 -9.30
N ASN A 95 -12.87 4.59 -9.02
CA ASN A 95 -12.55 5.77 -8.23
C ASN A 95 -13.05 7.04 -8.92
N MET A 96 -12.73 7.23 -10.21
CA MET A 96 -13.23 8.36 -11.01
C MET A 96 -14.75 8.39 -11.06
N GLU A 97 -15.39 7.27 -11.32
CA GLU A 97 -16.86 7.19 -11.36
C GLU A 97 -17.48 7.58 -10.01
N THR A 98 -16.92 7.09 -8.91
CA THR A 98 -17.41 7.40 -7.56
C THR A 98 -17.24 8.88 -7.21
N LEU A 99 -16.08 9.45 -7.52
CA LEU A 99 -15.83 10.87 -7.31
C LEU A 99 -16.78 11.75 -8.10
N ASN A 100 -16.98 11.45 -9.39
CA ASN A 100 -17.82 12.26 -10.25
C ASN A 100 -19.31 12.13 -9.89
N LYS A 101 -19.81 10.90 -9.70
CA LYS A 101 -21.27 10.67 -9.51
C LYS A 101 -21.73 10.79 -8.06
N ARG A 102 -20.90 10.38 -7.08
CA ARG A 102 -21.31 10.33 -5.66
C ARG A 102 -20.79 11.49 -4.83
N VAL A 103 -19.62 12.01 -5.17
CA VAL A 103 -18.98 13.11 -4.44
C VAL A 103 -19.22 14.45 -5.13
N GLY A 104 -19.37 14.47 -6.47
CA GLY A 104 -19.62 15.68 -7.24
C GLY A 104 -18.36 16.41 -7.70
N VAL A 105 -17.24 15.70 -7.81
CA VAL A 105 -15.97 16.27 -8.32
C VAL A 105 -16.06 16.43 -9.84
N ASP A 106 -15.56 17.54 -10.38
CA ASP A 106 -15.52 17.78 -11.82
C ASP A 106 -14.71 16.68 -12.53
N PRO A 107 -15.25 16.08 -13.61
CA PRO A 107 -14.56 15.07 -14.40
C PRO A 107 -13.18 15.50 -14.92
N LYS A 108 -13.00 16.79 -15.22
CA LYS A 108 -11.70 17.32 -15.65
C LYS A 108 -10.64 17.20 -14.56
N ILE A 109 -11.03 17.41 -13.30
CA ILE A 109 -10.13 17.31 -12.16
C ILE A 109 -9.82 15.83 -11.87
N SER A 110 -10.87 14.99 -11.77
CA SER A 110 -10.70 13.58 -11.42
C SER A 110 -9.90 12.80 -12.48
N SER A 111 -10.10 13.10 -13.78
CA SER A 111 -9.38 12.44 -14.87
C SER A 111 -7.86 12.68 -14.88
N PHE A 112 -7.42 13.78 -14.28
CA PHE A 112 -6.00 14.09 -14.13
C PHE A 112 -5.46 13.61 -12.78
N THR A 113 -6.16 13.94 -11.69
CA THR A 113 -5.64 13.71 -10.33
C THR A 113 -5.62 12.25 -9.93
N ILE A 114 -6.61 11.44 -10.36
CA ILE A 114 -6.68 10.04 -9.94
C ILE A 114 -5.60 9.17 -10.59
N PRO A 115 -5.34 9.21 -11.91
CA PRO A 115 -4.21 8.49 -12.50
C PRO A 115 -2.85 8.97 -11.96
N LEU A 116 -2.69 10.27 -11.74
CA LEU A 116 -1.48 10.84 -11.16
C LEU A 116 -1.28 10.31 -9.73
N GLY A 117 -2.33 10.35 -8.90
CA GLY A 117 -2.30 9.84 -7.53
C GLY A 117 -2.01 8.34 -7.46
N ALA A 118 -2.57 7.54 -8.36
CA ALA A 118 -2.32 6.10 -8.42
C ALA A 118 -0.84 5.76 -8.67
N THR A 119 -0.07 6.69 -9.23
CA THR A 119 1.35 6.49 -9.54
C THR A 119 2.27 7.14 -8.50
N ILE A 120 1.91 8.32 -7.99
CA ILE A 120 2.79 9.12 -7.12
C ILE A 120 2.44 8.94 -5.65
N ASN A 121 1.15 8.81 -5.33
CA ASN A 121 0.68 8.73 -3.94
C ASN A 121 0.58 7.28 -3.47
N MET A 122 1.73 6.70 -3.16
CA MET A 122 1.91 5.30 -2.74
C MET A 122 2.24 5.20 -1.23
N ASP A 123 1.46 5.87 -0.38
CA ASP A 123 1.72 5.96 1.05
C ASP A 123 1.74 4.60 1.75
N GLY A 124 0.85 3.70 1.34
CA GLY A 124 0.84 2.34 1.88
C GLY A 124 2.13 1.58 1.58
N THR A 125 2.67 1.76 0.38
CA THR A 125 3.96 1.18 -0.02
C THR A 125 5.11 1.79 0.77
N ALA A 126 5.11 3.11 0.98
CA ALA A 126 6.12 3.79 1.79
C ALA A 126 6.13 3.28 3.24
N ILE A 127 4.95 3.12 3.86
CA ILE A 127 4.82 2.58 5.21
C ILE A 127 5.37 1.15 5.27
N MET A 128 4.95 0.28 4.34
CA MET A 128 5.41 -1.10 4.29
C MET A 128 6.94 -1.19 4.11
N GLN A 129 7.51 -0.40 3.21
CA GLN A 129 8.95 -0.37 2.98
C GLN A 129 9.72 0.15 4.20
N GLY A 130 9.24 1.21 4.84
CA GLY A 130 9.85 1.75 6.06
C GLY A 130 9.86 0.74 7.20
N VAL A 131 8.71 0.10 7.46
CA VAL A 131 8.60 -0.96 8.48
C VAL A 131 9.48 -2.16 8.14
N ALA A 132 9.56 -2.55 6.86
CA ALA A 132 10.39 -3.66 6.41
C ALA A 132 11.88 -3.43 6.66
N VAL A 133 12.38 -2.22 6.40
CA VAL A 133 13.79 -1.87 6.64
C VAL A 133 14.11 -1.90 8.13
N VAL A 134 13.24 -1.31 8.97
CA VAL A 134 13.43 -1.35 10.44
C VAL A 134 13.36 -2.77 10.97
N PHE A 135 12.41 -3.57 10.48
CA PHE A 135 12.29 -4.98 10.85
C PHE A 135 13.54 -5.77 10.45
N ALA A 136 14.06 -5.57 9.24
CA ALA A 136 15.28 -6.22 8.78
C ALA A 136 16.48 -5.83 9.65
N ALA A 137 16.64 -4.54 9.95
CA ALA A 137 17.72 -4.07 10.84
C ALA A 137 17.65 -4.76 12.21
N GLN A 138 16.48 -4.82 12.83
CA GLN A 138 16.29 -5.51 14.11
C GLN A 138 16.58 -7.02 14.02
N ALA A 139 16.17 -7.66 12.93
CA ALA A 139 16.43 -9.10 12.72
C ALA A 139 17.92 -9.42 12.59
N PHE A 140 18.71 -8.47 12.08
CA PHE A 140 20.17 -8.58 12.00
C PHE A 140 20.92 -7.98 13.21
N GLY A 141 20.20 -7.56 14.26
CA GLY A 141 20.81 -6.96 15.45
C GLY A 141 21.45 -5.59 15.22
N ILE A 142 20.95 -4.83 14.22
CA ILE A 142 21.44 -3.49 13.89
C ILE A 142 20.54 -2.46 14.55
N ASP A 143 21.05 -1.71 15.49
CA ASP A 143 20.33 -0.61 16.12
C ASP A 143 20.40 0.64 15.24
N LEU A 144 19.23 1.10 14.79
CA LEU A 144 19.11 2.32 14.00
C LEU A 144 19.00 3.54 14.92
N ASN A 145 19.88 4.51 14.69
CA ASN A 145 19.79 5.81 15.37
C ASN A 145 18.74 6.72 14.72
N ALA A 146 18.37 7.83 15.39
CA ALA A 146 17.32 8.74 14.90
C ALA A 146 17.61 9.30 13.50
N SER A 147 18.86 9.61 13.17
CA SER A 147 19.23 10.09 11.83
C SER A 147 19.01 9.03 10.74
N GLN A 148 19.35 7.78 11.04
CA GLN A 148 19.13 6.66 10.13
C GLN A 148 17.64 6.38 9.94
N LEU A 149 16.82 6.49 10.99
CA LEU A 149 15.36 6.35 10.88
C LEU A 149 14.76 7.44 9.97
N VAL A 150 15.22 8.69 10.09
CA VAL A 150 14.79 9.76 9.17
C VAL A 150 15.20 9.43 7.73
N THR A 151 16.41 8.92 7.52
CA THR A 151 16.88 8.49 6.19
C THR A 151 16.02 7.36 5.63
N VAL A 152 15.63 6.37 6.45
CA VAL A 152 14.72 5.29 6.06
C VAL A 152 13.37 5.86 5.60
N VAL A 153 12.78 6.80 6.36
CA VAL A 153 11.49 7.40 6.01
C VAL A 153 11.57 8.14 4.68
N VAL A 154 12.58 9.01 4.52
CA VAL A 154 12.76 9.77 3.27
C VAL A 154 12.99 8.84 2.08
N THR A 155 13.87 7.85 2.24
CA THR A 155 14.18 6.89 1.16
C THR A 155 12.98 6.03 0.79
N ALA A 156 12.22 5.52 1.77
CA ALA A 156 11.01 4.74 1.53
C ALA A 156 9.94 5.59 0.82
N THR A 157 9.78 6.85 1.20
CA THR A 157 8.84 7.77 0.54
C THR A 157 9.24 8.02 -0.92
N VAL A 158 10.50 8.31 -1.19
CA VAL A 158 10.98 8.51 -2.57
C VAL A 158 10.89 7.24 -3.40
N ALA A 159 11.27 6.09 -2.83
CA ALA A 159 11.20 4.79 -3.50
C ALA A 159 9.75 4.37 -3.82
N SER A 160 8.78 4.73 -2.97
CA SER A 160 7.37 4.41 -3.20
C SER A 160 6.81 5.08 -4.46
N ILE A 161 7.28 6.28 -4.82
CA ILE A 161 6.86 7.02 -6.02
C ILE A 161 7.20 6.27 -7.32
N GLY A 162 8.28 5.48 -7.32
CA GLY A 162 8.68 4.66 -8.47
C GLY A 162 8.01 3.28 -8.56
N THR A 163 7.14 2.94 -7.61
CA THR A 163 6.49 1.64 -7.55
C THR A 163 5.28 1.60 -8.49
N ALA A 164 5.12 0.51 -9.25
CA ALA A 164 3.97 0.34 -10.12
C ALA A 164 2.71 0.01 -9.31
N GLY A 165 1.56 0.63 -9.67
CA GLY A 165 0.26 0.39 -9.04
C GLY A 165 -0.44 -0.91 -9.49
N VAL A 166 0.34 -2.01 -9.57
CA VAL A 166 -0.11 -3.36 -9.95
C VAL A 166 0.14 -4.32 -8.80
N PRO A 167 -0.61 -5.46 -8.75
CA PRO A 167 -0.43 -6.47 -7.72
C PRO A 167 0.98 -7.06 -7.72
#